data_f30637e08852046ab28015fb0fc0dc47
#
_entry.id   f30637e08852046ab28015fb0fc0dc47
#
_cell.length_a   1.000
_cell.length_b   1.000
_cell.length_c   1.000
_cell.angle_alpha   90.00
_cell.angle_beta   90.00
_cell.angle_gamma   90.00
#
_symmetry.space_group_name_H-M   'P 1'
#
loop_
_entity.id
_entity.type
_entity.pdbx_description
1 polymer ?
#
loop_
_entity_poly.entity_id
_entity_poly.type
_entity_poly.pdbx_seq_one_letter_code
_entity_poly.pdbx_strand_id
1 'polypeptide(L)'
;VKTQGRLELYLFTKNPEKSEELCKEALAKFPDYLWKTYIDEDKEWDFYYNFLYPDVYSYQTIMNRSVIENLLENEDKLEKEREIDHWLYFKTEENANLAIKKFEELGYEILSSKKLEDKSEHKYQVNISRMDNAIYSHVNEIVWELVEIAESLDGYYDGWGCNITK
;
A
#
# COMPACT_ATOMS: atom_id res chain seq x y z
N VAL A 1 -3.70 -1.14 -16.93
CA VAL A 1 -2.71 -0.04 -17.03
C VAL A 1 -3.16 0.95 -18.09
N LYS A 2 -3.06 2.24 -17.84
CA LYS A 2 -3.42 3.31 -18.79
C LYS A 2 -2.16 4.11 -19.11
N THR A 3 -1.69 4.04 -20.35
CA THR A 3 -0.51 4.76 -20.82
C THR A 3 -0.74 5.38 -22.19
N GLN A 4 -0.31 6.63 -22.40
CA GLN A 4 -0.31 7.31 -23.71
C GLN A 4 -1.62 7.17 -24.52
N GLY A 5 -2.77 7.25 -23.85
CA GLY A 5 -4.09 7.11 -24.50
C GLY A 5 -4.51 5.68 -24.81
N ARG A 6 -3.78 4.67 -24.35
CA ARG A 6 -4.14 3.25 -24.44
C ARG A 6 -4.57 2.73 -23.08
N LEU A 7 -5.54 1.82 -23.06
CA LEU A 7 -5.91 1.00 -21.92
C LEU A 7 -5.43 -0.42 -22.19
N GLU A 8 -4.59 -0.94 -21.31
CA GLU A 8 -4.09 -2.31 -21.37
C GLU A 8 -4.71 -3.11 -20.22
N LEU A 9 -5.37 -4.21 -20.56
CA LEU A 9 -5.99 -5.15 -19.62
C LEU A 9 -5.19 -6.45 -19.65
N TYR A 10 -4.77 -6.90 -18.48
CA TYR A 10 -4.00 -8.12 -18.31
C TYR A 10 -4.85 -9.17 -17.63
N LEU A 11 -4.96 -10.34 -18.24
CA LEU A 11 -5.73 -11.48 -17.76
C LEU A 11 -4.81 -12.69 -17.61
N PHE A 12 -4.70 -13.23 -16.42
CA PHE A 12 -3.94 -14.46 -16.17
C PHE A 12 -4.89 -15.65 -16.24
N THR A 13 -4.55 -16.63 -17.07
CA THR A 13 -5.42 -17.77 -17.34
C THR A 13 -4.59 -19.02 -17.64
N LYS A 14 -5.16 -20.18 -17.31
CA LYS A 14 -4.61 -21.51 -17.71
C LYS A 14 -5.07 -21.95 -19.09
N ASN A 15 -6.01 -21.23 -19.70
CA ASN A 15 -6.57 -21.53 -21.03
C ASN A 15 -6.56 -20.27 -21.89
N PRO A 16 -5.40 -19.88 -22.45
CA PRO A 16 -5.23 -18.64 -23.18
C PRO A 16 -6.08 -18.57 -24.46
N GLU A 17 -6.21 -19.66 -25.21
CA GLU A 17 -6.96 -19.70 -26.46
C GLU A 17 -8.44 -19.36 -26.23
N LYS A 18 -9.08 -20.02 -25.24
CA LYS A 18 -10.47 -19.74 -24.88
C LYS A 18 -10.66 -18.33 -24.35
N SER A 19 -9.71 -17.81 -23.60
CA SER A 19 -9.77 -16.45 -23.07
C SER A 19 -9.63 -15.41 -24.18
N GLU A 20 -8.79 -15.64 -25.17
CA GLU A 20 -8.66 -14.78 -26.34
C GLU A 20 -9.96 -14.72 -27.16
N GLU A 21 -10.61 -15.88 -27.37
CA GLU A 21 -11.90 -15.95 -28.06
C GLU A 21 -12.98 -15.13 -27.34
N LEU A 22 -13.12 -15.31 -26.02
CA LEU A 22 -14.07 -14.56 -25.19
C LEU A 22 -13.77 -13.05 -25.19
N CYS A 23 -12.50 -12.66 -25.17
CA CYS A 23 -12.11 -11.26 -25.31
C CYS A 23 -12.53 -10.68 -26.66
N LYS A 24 -12.29 -11.40 -27.75
CA LYS A 24 -12.72 -10.99 -29.11
C LYS A 24 -14.23 -10.81 -29.20
N GLU A 25 -15.00 -11.74 -28.66
CA GLU A 25 -16.47 -11.63 -28.60
C GLU A 25 -16.93 -10.43 -27.78
N ALA A 26 -16.32 -10.20 -26.60
CA ALA A 26 -16.68 -9.07 -25.75
C ALA A 26 -16.38 -7.73 -26.42
N LEU A 27 -15.18 -7.61 -27.02
CA LEU A 27 -14.70 -6.39 -27.66
C LEU A 27 -15.39 -6.08 -28.98
N ALA A 28 -15.92 -7.09 -29.67
CA ALA A 28 -16.74 -6.89 -30.88
C ALA A 28 -18.00 -6.06 -30.64
N LYS A 29 -18.46 -5.95 -29.38
CA LYS A 29 -19.58 -5.09 -28.98
C LYS A 29 -19.22 -3.59 -28.95
N PHE A 30 -17.96 -3.25 -29.10
CA PHE A 30 -17.44 -1.89 -29.05
C PHE A 30 -16.66 -1.54 -30.32
N PRO A 31 -17.34 -1.40 -31.48
CA PRO A 31 -16.70 -1.24 -32.78
C PRO A 31 -15.95 0.09 -32.96
N ASP A 32 -16.24 1.08 -32.12
CA ASP A 32 -15.58 2.40 -32.17
C ASP A 32 -14.18 2.39 -31.56
N TYR A 33 -13.79 1.29 -30.91
CA TYR A 33 -12.47 1.16 -30.30
C TYR A 33 -11.56 0.25 -31.12
N LEU A 34 -10.32 0.71 -31.34
CA LEU A 34 -9.27 -0.14 -31.89
C LEU A 34 -8.67 -0.98 -30.76
N TRP A 35 -8.68 -2.29 -30.92
CA TRP A 35 -8.16 -3.22 -29.94
C TRP A 35 -7.30 -4.31 -30.57
N LYS A 36 -6.37 -4.85 -29.82
CA LYS A 36 -5.55 -6.00 -30.15
C LYS A 36 -5.40 -6.90 -28.94
N THR A 37 -5.27 -8.19 -29.17
CA THR A 37 -4.97 -9.19 -28.15
C THR A 37 -3.55 -9.72 -28.37
N TYR A 38 -2.88 -10.03 -27.29
CA TYR A 38 -1.58 -10.70 -27.26
C TYR A 38 -1.67 -11.80 -26.22
N ILE A 39 -0.92 -12.88 -26.44
CA ILE A 39 -0.80 -13.99 -25.50
C ILE A 39 0.69 -14.17 -25.25
N ASP A 40 1.08 -14.08 -23.99
CA ASP A 40 2.44 -14.35 -23.53
C ASP A 40 2.40 -15.36 -22.38
N GLU A 41 3.45 -16.15 -22.25
CA GLU A 41 3.60 -17.13 -21.18
C GLU A 41 4.34 -16.48 -20.00
N ASP A 42 3.72 -16.51 -18.81
CA ASP A 42 4.29 -15.96 -17.56
C ASP A 42 4.21 -17.05 -16.46
N LYS A 43 5.05 -18.10 -16.61
CA LYS A 43 5.04 -19.27 -15.70
C LYS A 43 5.42 -18.91 -14.28
N GLU A 44 6.40 -18.04 -14.11
CA GLU A 44 6.95 -17.64 -12.83
C GLU A 44 6.26 -16.38 -12.26
N TRP A 45 5.26 -15.86 -12.95
CA TRP A 45 4.56 -14.61 -12.59
C TRP A 45 5.46 -13.39 -12.58
N ASP A 46 6.55 -13.42 -13.36
CA ASP A 46 7.54 -12.34 -13.43
C ASP A 46 6.93 -11.02 -13.88
N PHE A 47 6.09 -11.06 -14.89
CA PHE A 47 5.42 -9.86 -15.38
C PHE A 47 4.45 -9.29 -14.33
N TYR A 48 3.73 -10.18 -13.63
CA TYR A 48 2.83 -9.75 -12.57
C TYR A 48 3.60 -9.07 -11.43
N TYR A 49 4.62 -9.71 -10.88
CA TYR A 49 5.34 -9.19 -9.71
C TYR A 49 6.25 -8.01 -10.04
N ASN A 50 6.87 -7.96 -11.21
CA ASN A 50 7.82 -6.91 -11.57
C ASN A 50 7.19 -5.71 -12.29
N PHE A 51 5.95 -5.84 -12.80
CA PHE A 51 5.31 -4.77 -13.56
C PHE A 51 3.90 -4.40 -13.09
N LEU A 52 3.08 -5.38 -12.73
CA LEU A 52 1.69 -5.13 -12.34
C LEU A 52 1.52 -4.97 -10.83
N TYR A 53 2.32 -5.67 -10.05
CA TYR A 53 2.27 -5.56 -8.60
C TYR A 53 2.78 -4.17 -8.18
N PRO A 54 2.06 -3.44 -7.34
CA PRO A 54 2.49 -2.13 -6.91
C PRO A 54 3.79 -2.19 -6.09
N ASP A 55 4.67 -1.22 -6.29
CA ASP A 55 5.77 -0.97 -5.36
C ASP A 55 5.24 -0.62 -3.95
N VAL A 56 6.11 -0.59 -2.96
CA VAL A 56 5.71 -0.36 -1.56
C VAL A 56 4.95 0.96 -1.38
N TYR A 57 5.35 2.03 -2.05
CA TYR A 57 4.69 3.35 -1.95
C TYR A 57 3.32 3.34 -2.60
N SER A 58 3.21 2.76 -3.79
CA SER A 58 1.94 2.58 -4.50
C SER A 58 0.99 1.68 -3.71
N TYR A 59 1.52 0.60 -3.11
CA TYR A 59 0.74 -0.29 -2.25
C TYR A 59 0.18 0.45 -1.03
N GLN A 60 1.02 1.19 -0.30
CA GLN A 60 0.57 1.97 0.84
C GLN A 60 -0.43 3.08 0.44
N THR A 61 -0.25 3.69 -0.72
CA THR A 61 -1.21 4.66 -1.27
C THR A 61 -2.60 4.06 -1.50
N ILE A 62 -2.66 2.81 -1.99
CA ILE A 62 -3.92 2.05 -2.16
C ILE A 62 -4.55 1.74 -0.79
N MET A 63 -3.73 1.29 0.18
CA MET A 63 -4.21 1.00 1.53
C MET A 63 -4.71 2.25 2.25
N ASN A 64 -3.99 3.37 2.14
CA ASN A 64 -4.41 4.67 2.69
C ASN A 64 -5.77 5.10 2.15
N ARG A 65 -5.99 4.93 0.84
CA ARG A 65 -7.29 5.24 0.23
C ARG A 65 -8.40 4.42 0.86
N SER A 66 -8.20 3.13 1.07
CA SER A 66 -9.22 2.25 1.67
C SER A 66 -9.60 2.68 3.09
N VAL A 67 -8.62 3.08 3.92
CA VAL A 67 -8.88 3.60 5.26
C VAL A 67 -9.65 4.91 5.18
N ILE A 68 -9.24 5.83 4.30
CA ILE A 68 -9.90 7.14 4.15
C ILE A 68 -11.33 7.00 3.61
N GLU A 69 -11.57 6.11 2.65
CA GLU A 69 -12.93 5.80 2.17
C GLU A 69 -13.81 5.29 3.32
N ASN A 70 -13.29 4.42 4.18
CA ASN A 70 -14.01 3.96 5.37
C ASN A 70 -14.30 5.09 6.37
N LEU A 71 -13.36 6.01 6.58
CA LEU A 71 -13.59 7.21 7.41
C LEU A 71 -14.71 8.07 6.83
N LEU A 72 -14.70 8.33 5.52
CA LEU A 72 -15.74 9.11 4.82
C LEU A 72 -17.12 8.44 4.88
N GLU A 73 -17.21 7.13 4.73
CA GLU A 73 -18.46 6.36 4.88
C GLU A 73 -19.05 6.50 6.29
N ASN A 74 -18.20 6.77 7.28
CA ASN A 74 -18.61 7.03 8.68
C ASN A 74 -18.77 8.52 9.00
N GLU A 75 -18.88 9.40 7.97
CA GLU A 75 -19.09 10.85 8.10
C GLU A 75 -17.94 11.57 8.84
N ASP A 76 -16.73 11.06 8.70
CA ASP A 76 -15.54 11.65 9.31
C ASP A 76 -15.17 12.99 8.66
N LYS A 77 -14.67 13.92 9.49
CA LYS A 77 -14.09 15.19 9.05
C LYS A 77 -12.58 15.09 8.98
N LEU A 78 -12.10 14.62 7.83
CA LEU A 78 -10.69 14.28 7.59
C LEU A 78 -9.71 15.42 7.92
N GLU A 79 -10.14 16.68 7.83
CA GLU A 79 -9.33 17.86 8.11
C GLU A 79 -9.10 18.13 9.60
N LYS A 80 -9.87 17.51 10.48
CA LYS A 80 -9.67 17.65 11.93
C LYS A 80 -8.45 16.86 12.38
N GLU A 81 -7.59 17.53 13.14
CA GLU A 81 -6.45 16.89 13.80
C GLU A 81 -6.91 15.87 14.85
N ARG A 82 -6.21 14.76 14.90
CA ARG A 82 -6.44 13.65 15.83
C ARG A 82 -5.18 12.83 16.02
N GLU A 83 -5.13 12.03 17.04
CA GLU A 83 -4.09 11.01 17.18
C GLU A 83 -4.21 10.01 16.03
N ILE A 84 -3.13 9.83 15.28
CA ILE A 84 -2.99 8.81 14.25
C ILE A 84 -1.88 7.87 14.68
N ASP A 85 -2.24 6.60 14.83
CA ASP A 85 -1.33 5.53 15.24
C ASP A 85 -0.74 4.85 14.01
N HIS A 86 0.55 4.52 14.08
CA HIS A 86 1.25 3.80 13.02
C HIS A 86 1.98 2.58 13.58
N TRP A 87 2.02 1.50 12.79
CA TRP A 87 2.68 0.23 13.17
C TRP A 87 3.82 -0.08 12.21
N LEU A 88 5.00 -0.33 12.79
CA LEU A 88 6.21 -0.66 12.06
C LEU A 88 6.89 -1.89 12.68
N TYR A 89 7.59 -2.64 11.85
CA TYR A 89 8.24 -3.88 12.29
C TYR A 89 9.67 -3.95 11.79
N PHE A 90 10.58 -4.44 12.64
CA PHE A 90 12.00 -4.52 12.37
C PHE A 90 12.56 -5.92 12.65
N LYS A 91 13.65 -6.28 11.98
CA LYS A 91 14.31 -7.58 12.15
C LYS A 91 15.07 -7.65 13.48
N THR A 92 15.68 -6.55 13.89
CA THR A 92 16.55 -6.50 15.08
C THR A 92 16.08 -5.42 16.07
N GLU A 93 16.42 -5.64 17.35
CA GLU A 93 16.17 -4.65 18.40
C GLU A 93 16.98 -3.36 18.18
N GLU A 94 18.18 -3.49 17.63
CA GLU A 94 19.04 -2.35 17.30
C GLU A 94 18.36 -1.44 16.26
N ASN A 95 17.85 -2.01 15.17
CA ASN A 95 17.15 -1.27 14.12
C ASN A 95 15.86 -0.62 14.65
N ALA A 96 15.08 -1.32 15.47
CA ALA A 96 13.91 -0.76 16.14
C ALA A 96 14.28 0.45 17.02
N ASN A 97 15.35 0.36 17.80
CA ASN A 97 15.84 1.46 18.64
C ASN A 97 16.38 2.65 17.83
N LEU A 98 16.99 2.41 16.67
CA LEU A 98 17.40 3.47 15.75
C LEU A 98 16.19 4.17 15.12
N ALA A 99 15.17 3.40 14.74
CA ALA A 99 13.92 3.95 14.21
C ALA A 99 13.19 4.80 15.27
N ILE A 100 13.10 4.33 16.51
CA ILE A 100 12.49 5.07 17.63
C ILE A 100 13.09 6.47 17.75
N LYS A 101 14.41 6.60 17.73
CA LYS A 101 15.08 7.91 17.82
C LYS A 101 14.67 8.84 16.68
N LYS A 102 14.59 8.31 15.45
CA LYS A 102 14.15 9.10 14.31
C LYS A 102 12.69 9.53 14.46
N PHE A 103 11.80 8.65 14.97
CA PHE A 103 10.40 8.99 15.19
C PHE A 103 10.23 10.06 16.27
N GLU A 104 11.00 9.98 17.36
CA GLU A 104 11.02 11.04 18.40
C GLU A 104 11.47 12.40 17.83
N GLU A 105 12.50 12.41 16.96
CA GLU A 105 12.97 13.62 16.27
C GLU A 105 11.91 14.21 15.33
N LEU A 106 11.04 13.37 14.75
CA LEU A 106 9.89 13.77 13.91
C LEU A 106 8.64 14.13 14.72
N GLY A 107 8.73 14.10 16.06
CA GLY A 107 7.64 14.49 16.96
C GLY A 107 6.60 13.39 17.21
N TYR A 108 6.92 12.13 16.94
CA TYR A 108 6.05 11.01 17.31
C TYR A 108 6.23 10.63 18.77
N GLU A 109 5.12 10.29 19.44
CA GLU A 109 5.10 9.59 20.71
C GLU A 109 5.25 8.09 20.47
N ILE A 110 6.08 7.43 21.27
CA ILE A 110 6.27 5.98 21.21
C ILE A 110 5.26 5.31 22.16
N LEU A 111 4.21 4.74 21.56
CA LEU A 111 3.17 4.08 22.34
C LEU A 111 3.62 2.72 22.86
N SER A 112 4.35 1.95 22.07
CA SER A 112 4.93 0.68 22.47
C SER A 112 6.10 0.26 21.60
N SER A 113 7.05 -0.45 22.20
CA SER A 113 8.08 -1.21 21.51
C SER A 113 8.17 -2.58 22.14
N LYS A 114 7.95 -3.64 21.38
CA LYS A 114 7.91 -5.01 21.89
C LYS A 114 8.45 -6.04 20.91
N LYS A 115 9.05 -7.09 21.47
CA LYS A 115 9.39 -8.28 20.70
C LYS A 115 8.20 -9.22 20.63
N LEU A 116 7.83 -9.63 19.42
CA LEU A 116 6.79 -10.62 19.16
C LEU A 116 7.36 -12.04 19.26
N GLU A 117 6.55 -12.97 19.74
CA GLU A 117 6.93 -14.41 19.85
C GLU A 117 6.49 -15.23 18.63
N ASP A 118 6.09 -14.59 17.55
CA ASP A 118 5.71 -15.26 16.33
C ASP A 118 6.94 -15.75 15.53
N LYS A 119 6.66 -16.45 14.41
CA LYS A 119 7.70 -16.97 13.51
C LYS A 119 8.13 -15.94 12.44
N SER A 120 7.68 -14.69 12.54
CA SER A 120 8.03 -13.63 11.61
C SER A 120 9.53 -13.33 11.65
N GLU A 121 10.11 -12.94 10.53
CA GLU A 121 11.45 -12.42 10.45
C GLU A 121 11.58 -11.05 11.15
N HIS A 122 10.51 -10.22 11.07
CA HIS A 122 10.42 -8.89 11.67
C HIS A 122 9.72 -8.96 13.02
N LYS A 123 10.46 -9.29 14.05
CA LYS A 123 9.94 -9.58 15.41
C LYS A 123 9.78 -8.37 16.31
N TYR A 124 10.36 -7.23 15.96
CA TYR A 124 10.35 -6.05 16.81
C TYR A 124 9.33 -5.05 16.28
N GLN A 125 8.18 -5.01 16.93
CA GLN A 125 7.11 -4.07 16.62
C GLN A 125 7.35 -2.75 17.34
N VAL A 126 7.21 -1.65 16.61
CA VAL A 126 7.15 -0.29 17.17
C VAL A 126 5.80 0.32 16.76
N ASN A 127 5.07 0.80 17.76
CA ASN A 127 3.83 1.54 17.55
C ASN A 127 4.05 2.98 18.00
N ILE A 128 3.75 3.92 17.12
CA ILE A 128 3.97 5.36 17.32
C ILE A 128 2.67 6.11 17.05
N SER A 129 2.51 7.30 17.64
CA SER A 129 1.37 8.17 17.41
C SER A 129 1.80 9.63 17.25
N ARG A 130 1.05 10.40 16.48
CA ARG A 130 1.19 11.84 16.35
C ARG A 130 -0.15 12.49 16.05
N MET A 131 -0.31 13.76 16.46
CA MET A 131 -1.45 14.58 16.07
C MET A 131 -1.32 15.01 14.62
N ASP A 132 -2.21 14.51 13.77
CA ASP A 132 -2.25 14.79 12.34
C ASP A 132 -3.70 14.82 11.83
N ASN A 133 -3.92 15.32 10.61
CA ASN A 133 -5.20 15.19 9.91
C ASN A 133 -5.18 13.99 8.95
N ALA A 134 -6.36 13.48 8.60
CA ALA A 134 -6.51 12.33 7.70
C ALA A 134 -6.74 12.73 6.22
N ILE A 135 -6.33 13.92 5.80
CA ILE A 135 -6.40 14.35 4.40
C ILE A 135 -5.50 13.44 3.55
N TYR A 136 -6.03 12.94 2.44
CA TYR A 136 -5.39 11.92 1.60
C TYR A 136 -3.95 12.26 1.18
N SER A 137 -3.69 13.48 0.72
CA SER A 137 -2.33 13.89 0.34
C SER A 137 -1.37 13.91 1.53
N HIS A 138 -1.83 14.44 2.67
CA HIS A 138 -1.04 14.53 3.90
C HIS A 138 -0.71 13.15 4.47
N VAL A 139 -1.69 12.25 4.54
CA VAL A 139 -1.46 10.86 4.97
C VAL A 139 -0.46 10.15 4.08
N ASN A 140 -0.53 10.32 2.76
CA ASN A 140 0.43 9.70 1.86
C ASN A 140 1.86 10.20 2.10
N GLU A 141 2.06 11.50 2.30
CA GLU A 141 3.38 12.08 2.59
C GLU A 141 3.97 11.49 3.87
N ILE A 142 3.17 11.44 4.94
CA ILE A 142 3.57 10.85 6.23
C ILE A 142 3.92 9.37 6.06
N VAL A 143 3.05 8.60 5.44
CA VAL A 143 3.24 7.16 5.28
C VAL A 143 4.47 6.85 4.44
N TRP A 144 4.73 7.61 3.37
CA TRP A 144 5.92 7.43 2.55
C TRP A 144 7.21 7.73 3.33
N GLU A 145 7.24 8.78 4.18
CA GLU A 145 8.37 9.05 5.06
C GLU A 145 8.61 7.90 6.06
N LEU A 146 7.55 7.36 6.65
CA LEU A 146 7.65 6.23 7.58
C LEU A 146 8.09 4.93 6.88
N VAL A 147 7.65 4.69 5.65
CA VAL A 147 8.10 3.58 4.81
C VAL A 147 9.61 3.70 4.54
N GLU A 148 10.07 4.89 4.13
CA GLU A 148 11.51 5.12 3.85
C GLU A 148 12.38 4.87 5.08
N ILE A 149 11.94 5.35 6.25
CA ILE A 149 12.64 5.10 7.52
C ILE A 149 12.67 3.61 7.83
N ALA A 150 11.55 2.90 7.71
CA ALA A 150 11.46 1.49 8.00
C ALA A 150 12.39 0.67 7.08
N GLU A 151 12.30 0.88 5.76
CA GLU A 151 13.12 0.18 4.77
C GLU A 151 14.63 0.46 4.97
N SER A 152 15.02 1.70 5.32
CA SER A 152 16.40 2.06 5.59
C SER A 152 17.02 1.32 6.79
N LEU A 153 16.17 0.69 7.61
CA LEU A 153 16.54 -0.03 8.84
C LEU A 153 16.07 -1.50 8.82
N ASP A 154 16.02 -2.14 7.64
CA ASP A 154 15.56 -3.52 7.46
C ASP A 154 14.22 -3.82 8.15
N GLY A 155 13.33 -2.87 8.09
CA GLY A 155 11.96 -2.97 8.60
C GLY A 155 10.93 -2.81 7.51
N TYR A 156 9.67 -2.86 7.92
CA TYR A 156 8.55 -2.50 7.05
C TYR A 156 7.48 -1.73 7.83
N TYR A 157 6.74 -0.92 7.11
CA TYR A 157 5.57 -0.21 7.58
C TYR A 157 4.32 -1.07 7.33
N ASP A 158 3.53 -1.31 8.36
CA ASP A 158 2.34 -2.18 8.27
C ASP A 158 1.05 -1.39 7.96
N GLY A 159 0.89 -0.24 8.60
CA GLY A 159 -0.29 0.59 8.39
C GLY A 159 -0.52 1.62 9.48
N TRP A 160 -1.68 2.26 9.40
CA TRP A 160 -2.11 3.28 10.34
C TRP A 160 -3.59 3.14 10.70
N GLY A 161 -3.98 3.80 11.80
CA GLY A 161 -5.37 3.90 12.22
C GLY A 161 -5.61 5.10 13.11
N CYS A 162 -6.87 5.51 13.20
CA CYS A 162 -7.31 6.59 14.06
C CYS A 162 -8.77 6.43 14.46
N ASN A 163 -9.20 7.22 15.45
CA ASN A 163 -10.61 7.33 15.80
C ASN A 163 -11.36 8.20 14.75
N ILE A 164 -12.66 7.87 14.55
CA ILE A 164 -13.56 8.68 13.75
C ILE A 164 -13.78 10.02 14.45
N THR A 165 -13.67 11.12 13.71
CA THR A 165 -13.86 12.50 14.23
C THR A 165 -14.97 13.19 13.44
N LYS A 166 -16.08 13.48 14.12
CA LYS A 166 -17.27 14.15 13.54
C LYS A 166 -17.29 15.65 13.76
#